data_8e806fc212bce38446511b4c6eea08dc
#
_entry.id   8e806fc212bce38446511b4c6eea08dc
#
_cell.length_a   1.000
_cell.length_b   1.000
_cell.length_c   1.000
_cell.angle_alpha   90.00
_cell.angle_beta   90.00
_cell.angle_gamma   90.00
#
_symmetry.space_group_name_H-M   'P 1'
#
loop_
_entity.id
_entity.type
_entity.pdbx_description
1 polymer ?
#
loop_
_entity_poly.entity_id
_entity_poly.type
_entity_poly.pdbx_seq_one_letter_code
_entity_poly.pdbx_strand_id
1 'polypeptide(L)'
;NYYPPRNDNKEGWDNIDIFGWMGYPMQIKINFLCRDSILAAPLCLDLVLLSDLAARAGRYGTQRFLSFFLKSPMHDYTKNEVPVNHLFQQYVMLKNAIREMGGYEADETID
;
A
#
# COMPACT_ATOMS: atom_id res chain seq x y z
N ASN A 1 8.49 13.91 15.67
CA ASN A 1 8.84 15.26 16.09
C ASN A 1 9.33 16.08 14.90
N TYR A 2 8.83 17.31 14.77
CA TYR A 2 9.32 18.24 13.76
C TYR A 2 10.63 18.90 14.23
N TYR A 3 11.65 18.81 13.39
CA TYR A 3 12.95 19.42 13.63
C TYR A 3 13.25 20.45 12.54
N PRO A 4 13.11 21.77 12.80
CA PRO A 4 13.18 22.82 11.79
C PRO A 4 14.40 22.78 10.86
N PRO A 5 15.64 22.48 11.31
CA PRO A 5 16.80 22.38 10.41
C PRO A 5 16.70 21.30 9.33
N ARG A 6 15.81 20.31 9.47
CA ARG A 6 15.55 19.27 8.46
C ARG A 6 14.47 19.69 7.46
N ASN A 7 13.77 20.78 7.75
CA ASN A 7 12.66 21.24 6.93
C ASN A 7 11.60 20.13 6.75
N ASP A 8 11.25 19.75 5.53
CA ASP A 8 10.31 18.67 5.20
C ASP A 8 10.99 17.29 4.97
N ASN A 9 12.28 17.20 5.20
CA ASN A 9 12.99 15.91 5.19
C ASN A 9 12.63 15.08 6.43
N LYS A 10 12.32 13.83 6.18
CA LYS A 10 12.09 12.80 7.20
C LYS A 10 13.35 11.95 7.36
N GLU A 11 13.77 11.77 8.58
CA GLU A 11 14.92 10.93 8.93
C GLU A 11 14.45 9.80 9.84
N GLY A 12 14.89 8.58 9.55
CA GLY A 12 14.59 7.40 10.33
C GLY A 12 15.80 6.48 10.49
N TRP A 13 15.88 5.82 11.63
CA TRP A 13 16.87 4.79 11.90
C TRP A 13 16.15 3.52 12.34
N ASP A 14 16.47 2.42 11.68
CA ASP A 14 15.99 1.11 12.09
C ASP A 14 17.17 0.23 12.46
N ASN A 15 17.02 -0.49 13.55
CA ASN A 15 17.95 -1.52 13.98
C ASN A 15 17.16 -2.81 14.17
N ILE A 16 17.38 -3.78 13.28
CA ILE A 16 16.63 -5.03 13.22
C ILE A 16 17.57 -6.17 13.56
N ASP A 17 17.35 -6.81 14.69
CA ASP A 17 18.08 -8.00 15.10
C ASP A 17 17.29 -9.26 14.70
N ILE A 18 17.95 -10.15 13.97
CA ILE A 18 17.35 -11.38 13.45
C ILE A 18 18.19 -12.56 13.96
N PHE A 19 17.52 -13.57 14.50
CA PHE A 19 18.15 -14.82 14.90
C PHE A 19 17.80 -15.90 13.88
N GLY A 20 18.81 -16.33 13.13
CA GLY A 20 18.66 -17.32 12.06
C GLY A 20 18.92 -18.76 12.53
N TRP A 21 19.42 -19.59 11.60
CA TRP A 21 19.77 -20.97 11.86
C TRP A 21 20.69 -21.11 13.10
N MET A 22 20.32 -22.03 13.99
CA MET A 22 21.03 -22.30 15.28
C MET A 22 21.19 -21.07 16.19
N GLY A 23 20.28 -20.09 16.07
CA GLY A 23 20.33 -18.87 16.88
C GLY A 23 21.42 -17.88 16.47
N TYR A 24 22.02 -18.04 15.28
CA TYR A 24 23.07 -17.15 14.80
C TYR A 24 22.52 -15.73 14.62
N PRO A 25 23.12 -14.72 15.26
CA PRO A 25 22.61 -13.36 15.20
C PRO A 25 22.99 -12.69 13.87
N MET A 26 22.02 -11.97 13.31
CA MET A 26 22.19 -11.07 12.16
C MET A 26 21.60 -9.72 12.51
N GLN A 27 22.15 -8.66 11.97
CA GLN A 27 21.67 -7.32 12.22
C GLN A 27 21.54 -6.54 10.92
N ILE A 28 20.41 -5.86 10.72
CA ILE A 28 20.19 -4.91 9.65
C ILE A 28 20.08 -3.52 10.28
N LYS A 29 20.92 -2.60 9.85
CA LYS A 29 20.86 -1.19 10.23
C LYS A 29 20.50 -0.36 9.01
N ILE A 30 19.45 0.45 9.13
CA ILE A 30 18.97 1.31 8.06
C ILE A 30 19.04 2.76 8.54
N ASN A 31 19.77 3.59 7.82
CA ASN A 31 19.70 5.04 7.92
C ASN A 31 18.94 5.55 6.70
N PHE A 32 17.78 6.15 6.93
CA PHE A 32 16.89 6.60 5.88
C PHE A 32 16.64 8.09 5.98
N LEU A 33 16.93 8.82 4.92
CA LEU A 33 16.62 10.24 4.77
C LEU A 33 15.83 10.43 3.50
N CYS A 34 14.63 11.00 3.60
CA CYS A 34 13.78 11.26 2.44
C CYS A 34 12.95 12.52 2.59
N ARG A 35 12.47 13.02 1.46
CA ARG A 35 11.44 14.04 1.41
C ARG A 35 10.09 13.34 1.17
N ASP A 36 9.41 13.05 2.26
CA ASP A 36 8.20 12.20 2.31
C ASP A 36 7.08 12.75 1.42
N SER A 37 6.86 14.05 1.43
CA SER A 37 5.83 14.72 0.63
C SER A 37 6.01 14.52 -0.88
N ILE A 38 7.25 14.58 -1.38
CA ILE A 38 7.55 14.36 -2.81
C ILE A 38 7.34 12.89 -3.18
N LEU A 39 7.71 11.96 -2.29
CA LEU A 39 7.51 10.53 -2.53
C LEU A 39 6.03 10.14 -2.48
N ALA A 40 5.23 10.83 -1.66
CA ALA A 40 3.79 10.56 -1.54
C ALA A 40 2.96 11.17 -2.68
N ALA A 41 3.43 12.25 -3.31
CA ALA A 41 2.67 12.99 -4.34
C ALA A 41 2.17 12.10 -5.50
N PRO A 42 2.99 11.24 -6.15
CA PRO A 42 2.52 10.37 -7.22
C PRO A 42 1.49 9.34 -6.73
N LEU A 43 1.64 8.83 -5.50
CA LEU A 43 0.67 7.90 -4.91
C LEU A 43 -0.69 8.57 -4.67
N CYS A 44 -0.68 9.82 -4.20
CA CYS A 44 -1.91 10.61 -4.03
C CYS A 44 -2.59 10.86 -5.38
N LEU A 45 -1.82 11.16 -6.43
CA LEU A 45 -2.35 11.32 -7.78
C LEU A 45 -3.02 10.04 -8.28
N ASP A 46 -2.38 8.89 -8.12
CA ASP A 46 -2.94 7.60 -8.50
C ASP A 46 -4.23 7.29 -7.73
N LEU A 47 -4.26 7.56 -6.43
CA LEU A 47 -5.47 7.39 -5.61
C LEU A 47 -6.63 8.27 -6.09
N VAL A 48 -6.37 9.52 -6.49
CA VAL A 48 -7.38 10.42 -7.04
C VAL A 48 -7.93 9.88 -8.36
N LEU A 49 -7.04 9.49 -9.28
CA LEU A 49 -7.43 8.96 -10.60
C LEU A 49 -8.24 7.66 -10.47
N LEU A 50 -7.81 6.73 -9.61
CA LEU A 50 -8.51 5.47 -9.39
C LEU A 50 -9.84 5.65 -8.67
N SER A 51 -9.94 6.63 -7.76
CA SER A 51 -11.21 6.97 -7.09
C SER A 51 -12.21 7.57 -8.07
N ASP A 52 -11.77 8.44 -8.96
CA ASP A 52 -12.61 9.00 -10.03
C ASP A 52 -13.07 7.91 -10.99
N LEU A 53 -12.18 6.99 -11.39
CA LEU A 53 -12.53 5.85 -12.23
C LEU A 53 -13.58 4.96 -11.56
N ALA A 54 -13.42 4.65 -10.27
CA ALA A 54 -14.38 3.86 -9.50
C ALA A 54 -15.76 4.55 -9.43
N ALA A 55 -15.79 5.85 -9.17
CA ALA A 55 -17.03 6.63 -9.15
C ALA A 55 -17.75 6.61 -10.50
N ARG A 56 -17.01 6.79 -11.60
CA ARG A 56 -17.58 6.71 -12.98
C ARG A 56 -18.05 5.30 -13.33
N ALA A 57 -17.42 4.27 -12.78
CA ALA A 57 -17.88 2.88 -12.93
C ALA A 57 -19.03 2.49 -11.98
N GLY A 58 -19.56 3.44 -11.19
CA GLY A 58 -20.66 3.19 -10.26
C GLY A 58 -20.27 2.40 -9.01
N ARG A 59 -18.96 2.31 -8.70
CA ARG A 59 -18.46 1.66 -7.47
C ARG A 59 -18.41 2.66 -6.34
N TYR A 60 -19.23 2.46 -5.32
CA TYR A 60 -19.31 3.31 -4.13
C TYR A 60 -18.97 2.54 -2.86
N GLY A 61 -18.68 3.27 -1.78
CA GLY A 61 -18.28 2.70 -0.50
C GLY A 61 -16.79 2.39 -0.42
N THR A 62 -16.41 1.48 0.46
CA THR A 62 -15.01 1.09 0.69
C THR A 62 -14.43 0.39 -0.54
N GLN A 63 -13.40 0.98 -1.12
CA GLN A 63 -12.72 0.45 -2.30
C GLN A 63 -11.51 -0.40 -1.88
N ARG A 64 -11.73 -1.71 -1.72
CA ARG A 64 -10.69 -2.64 -1.23
C ARG A 64 -9.45 -2.72 -2.11
N PHE A 65 -9.59 -2.55 -3.41
CA PHE A 65 -8.47 -2.61 -4.36
C PHE A 65 -7.43 -1.51 -4.15
N LEU A 66 -7.81 -0.40 -3.49
CA LEU A 66 -6.88 0.67 -3.11
C LEU A 66 -5.96 0.30 -1.94
N SER A 67 -6.18 -0.84 -1.29
CA SER A 67 -5.31 -1.36 -0.22
C SER A 67 -3.85 -1.47 -0.63
N PHE A 68 -3.58 -1.69 -1.92
CA PHE A 68 -2.21 -1.73 -2.47
C PHE A 68 -1.39 -0.46 -2.16
N PHE A 69 -2.05 0.70 -2.07
CA PHE A 69 -1.40 1.99 -1.81
C PHE A 69 -1.36 2.35 -0.32
N LEU A 70 -1.99 1.58 0.54
CA LEU A 70 -2.25 1.96 1.92
C LEU A 70 -1.54 1.03 2.90
N LYS A 71 -0.96 1.62 3.94
CA LYS A 71 -0.27 0.91 5.00
C LYS A 71 -1.19 -0.06 5.78
N SER A 72 -2.43 0.34 5.98
CA SER A 72 -3.44 -0.48 6.64
C SER A 72 -4.57 -0.76 5.65
N PRO A 73 -4.72 -2.00 5.17
CA PRO A 73 -5.73 -2.34 4.19
C PRO A 73 -7.14 -2.14 4.77
N MET A 74 -8.00 -1.54 3.95
CA MET A 74 -9.39 -1.32 4.31
C MET A 74 -10.26 -2.51 3.91
N HIS A 75 -11.28 -2.78 4.71
CA HIS A 75 -12.30 -3.78 4.44
C HIS A 75 -13.66 -3.29 4.93
N ASP A 76 -14.72 -3.91 4.48
CA ASP A 76 -16.07 -3.58 4.91
C ASP A 76 -16.40 -4.38 6.18
N TYR A 77 -16.36 -3.72 7.31
CA TYR A 77 -16.67 -4.31 8.63
C TYR A 77 -18.10 -4.86 8.72
N THR A 78 -19.03 -4.34 7.90
CA THR A 78 -20.44 -4.79 7.90
C THR A 78 -20.64 -6.10 7.17
N LYS A 79 -19.69 -6.49 6.28
CA LYS A 79 -19.76 -7.69 5.45
C LYS A 79 -18.92 -8.86 5.97
N ASN A 80 -18.37 -8.74 7.16
CA ASN A 80 -17.48 -9.76 7.74
C ASN A 80 -16.29 -10.13 6.82
N GLU A 81 -15.80 -9.15 6.07
CA GLU A 81 -14.65 -9.32 5.19
C GLU A 81 -13.34 -9.29 5.98
N VAL A 82 -12.36 -10.05 5.53
CA VAL A 82 -11.00 -10.05 6.09
C VAL A 82 -10.10 -9.12 5.28
N PRO A 83 -9.29 -8.26 5.94
CA PRO A 83 -8.35 -7.41 5.22
C PRO A 83 -7.27 -8.25 4.53
N VAL A 84 -6.93 -7.90 3.29
CA VAL A 84 -5.87 -8.53 2.53
C VAL A 84 -4.56 -7.79 2.78
N ASN A 85 -3.63 -8.43 3.50
CA ASN A 85 -2.33 -7.86 3.85
C ASN A 85 -1.19 -8.28 2.92
N HIS A 86 -1.38 -9.32 2.11
CA HIS A 86 -0.34 -9.83 1.21
C HIS A 86 -0.19 -8.94 -0.02
N LEU A 87 1.01 -8.38 -0.22
CA LEU A 87 1.27 -7.38 -1.26
C LEU A 87 0.93 -7.85 -2.68
N PHE A 88 1.29 -9.09 -3.03
CA PHE A 88 1.00 -9.62 -4.36
C PHE A 88 -0.49 -9.85 -4.60
N GLN A 89 -1.24 -10.25 -3.56
CA GLN A 89 -2.69 -10.33 -3.64
C GLN A 89 -3.33 -8.95 -3.80
N GLN A 90 -2.84 -7.94 -3.09
CA GLN A 90 -3.28 -6.55 -3.25
C GLN A 90 -3.02 -6.04 -4.66
N TYR A 91 -1.87 -6.39 -5.26
CA TYR A 91 -1.54 -6.04 -6.65
C TYR A 91 -2.50 -6.69 -7.64
N VAL A 92 -2.80 -7.98 -7.48
CA VAL A 92 -3.77 -8.70 -8.34
C VAL A 92 -5.17 -8.10 -8.18
N MET A 93 -5.60 -7.77 -6.97
CA MET A 93 -6.88 -7.08 -6.72
C MET A 93 -6.95 -5.73 -7.44
N LEU A 94 -5.89 -4.93 -7.38
CA LEU A 94 -5.80 -3.65 -8.08
C LEU A 94 -5.93 -3.84 -9.59
N LYS A 95 -5.11 -4.73 -10.15
CA LYS A 95 -5.10 -5.03 -11.59
C LYS A 95 -6.47 -5.49 -12.08
N ASN A 96 -7.10 -6.43 -11.36
CA ASN A 96 -8.40 -6.96 -11.71
C ASN A 96 -9.50 -5.90 -11.59
N ALA A 97 -9.48 -5.06 -10.56
CA ALA A 97 -10.45 -3.98 -10.43
C ALA A 97 -10.39 -3.00 -11.61
N ILE A 98 -9.17 -2.65 -12.06
CA ILE A 98 -8.98 -1.79 -13.24
C ILE A 98 -9.50 -2.48 -14.51
N ARG A 99 -9.20 -3.76 -14.71
CA ARG A 99 -9.68 -4.55 -15.85
C ARG A 99 -11.20 -4.62 -15.89
N GLU A 100 -11.83 -4.97 -14.78
CA GLU A 100 -13.30 -5.04 -14.66
C GLU A 100 -13.96 -3.68 -14.94
N MET A 101 -13.44 -2.59 -14.40
CA MET A 101 -13.92 -1.24 -14.68
C MET A 101 -13.75 -0.83 -16.14
N GLY A 102 -12.76 -1.41 -16.83
CA GLY A 102 -12.54 -1.25 -18.26
C GLY A 102 -13.34 -2.21 -19.14
N GLY A 103 -14.16 -3.10 -18.56
CA GLY A 103 -14.96 -4.10 -19.30
C GLY A 103 -14.19 -5.34 -19.74
N TYR A 104 -13.02 -5.61 -19.12
CA TYR A 104 -12.23 -6.80 -19.36
C TYR A 104 -12.44 -7.86 -18.28
N GLU A 105 -12.21 -9.12 -18.62
CA GLU A 105 -12.22 -10.21 -17.64
C GLU A 105 -11.06 -10.09 -16.66
N ALA A 106 -11.27 -10.55 -15.42
CA ALA A 106 -10.23 -10.63 -14.42
C ALA A 106 -9.13 -11.62 -14.87
N ASP A 107 -7.89 -11.34 -14.52
CA ASP A 107 -6.79 -12.28 -14.67
C ASP A 107 -6.87 -13.36 -13.61
N GLU A 108 -6.24 -14.51 -13.89
CA GLU A 108 -6.16 -15.60 -12.92
C GLU A 108 -5.50 -15.11 -11.62
N THR A 109 -6.07 -15.55 -10.50
CA THR A 109 -5.50 -15.32 -9.18
C THR A 109 -4.17 -16.05 -9.07
N ILE A 110 -3.18 -15.38 -8.50
CA ILE A 110 -1.97 -16.06 -8.04
C ILE A 110 -2.40 -16.89 -6.81
N ASP A 111 -2.44 -18.20 -6.97
CA ASP A 111 -2.65 -19.15 -5.88
C ASP A 111 -1.45 -19.13 -4.91
#